data_8f585bf6007697485c1c8cc2f675c63a
#
_entry.id   8f585bf6007697485c1c8cc2f675c63a
#
_cell.length_a   1.000
_cell.length_b   1.000
_cell.length_c   1.000
_cell.angle_alpha   90.00
_cell.angle_beta   90.00
_cell.angle_gamma   90.00
#
_symmetry.space_group_name_H-M   'P 1'
#
loop_
_entity.id
_entity.type
_entity.pdbx_description
1 polymer ?
#
loop_
_entity_poly.entity_id
_entity_poly.type
_entity_poly.pdbx_seq_one_letter_code
_entity_poly.pdbx_strand_id
1 'polypeptide(L)'
;MNEKSCAPTCKVEDWASIDWNKACAYVKKLQMRIVKAQQEGHYSKVKMLQWLLTHSFYAKALAVKRVTSNRGKNTAGVDHELWLTPEAKFKAINKLKRRGYRPQPLKRVYIPKKNGKLRPLSIPTMTDRAMQTLYMFALEPLAETYGDPNSYGFRIGRSTHDAIEQCFTDLNKGKSPEWILEGDIKGCFDHISHEWLMENIPMDTQVLQKWLKCGFVDMKQLFPTEEGTPQGGTISPTLMNMTLDGLERLLKERLPTKQYFNGKTHFNKMNFVRYADDFIVTGESPEFLREEVLPIIREFMAERGLQLSEEKTVITHIEDGFDFLGKNIRKYNGKLLIKPSKQSVSSLLKKVREIVKSNKSAKQDSLIRQLNPVIRGWVNNQRFVVSAEAFSKIDYQIYNCLWQWAKRRHKKKSRRWIAKKYWHCIGSQNWTFAAEERSKKRNKELSYFALEYATDTKIIRFKKIVAEANPFDARWNGYYEERDGEKMLNSTNGREKLLKVWRNQHRCCPVCGEPITSDTGFKVHKVFRHGKSPWLEMVHPECHTVLHKNDACFVAPGSLTGTF
;
A
#
# COMPACT_ATOMS: atom_id res chain seq x y z
N MET A 1 43.89 -18.66 -24.56
CA MET A 1 42.74 -18.76 -23.62
C MET A 1 42.15 -17.40 -23.48
N ASN A 2 41.04 -17.16 -24.15
CA ASN A 2 40.45 -15.83 -24.30
C ASN A 2 39.42 -15.60 -23.19
N GLU A 3 39.76 -14.72 -22.27
CA GLU A 3 38.79 -14.05 -21.39
C GLU A 3 37.92 -13.12 -22.25
N LYS A 4 36.75 -13.62 -22.66
CA LYS A 4 35.72 -12.76 -23.22
C LYS A 4 35.01 -12.04 -22.05
N SER A 5 35.38 -10.77 -21.88
CA SER A 5 34.84 -9.80 -20.96
C SER A 5 33.31 -9.76 -21.06
N CYS A 6 32.67 -9.98 -19.92
CA CYS A 6 31.27 -9.63 -19.70
C CYS A 6 31.04 -8.15 -19.92
N ALA A 7 30.04 -7.84 -20.74
CA ALA A 7 29.22 -6.62 -20.86
C ALA A 7 29.90 -5.24 -20.68
N PRO A 8 29.56 -4.25 -21.52
CA PRO A 8 30.22 -2.94 -21.50
C PRO A 8 30.00 -2.29 -20.13
N THR A 9 31.10 -2.11 -19.41
CA THR A 9 31.20 -1.26 -18.23
C THR A 9 30.92 0.17 -18.63
N CYS A 10 29.65 0.56 -18.62
CA CYS A 10 29.32 1.96 -18.53
C CYS A 10 29.94 2.44 -17.21
N LYS A 11 30.99 3.27 -17.29
CA LYS A 11 31.61 3.89 -16.11
C LYS A 11 30.56 4.83 -15.50
N VAL A 12 29.75 4.29 -14.57
CA VAL A 12 28.83 5.08 -13.75
C VAL A 12 29.69 5.63 -12.62
N GLU A 13 29.95 6.92 -12.63
CA GLU A 13 30.89 7.56 -11.71
C GLU A 13 30.20 8.15 -10.47
N ASP A 14 28.92 8.46 -10.58
CA ASP A 14 28.13 9.03 -9.49
C ASP A 14 26.66 8.59 -9.53
N TRP A 15 25.90 9.00 -8.52
CA TRP A 15 24.48 8.70 -8.38
C TRP A 15 23.61 9.34 -9.47
N ALA A 16 23.99 10.51 -9.98
CA ALA A 16 23.24 11.27 -10.97
C ALA A 16 23.38 10.68 -12.39
N SER A 17 24.52 10.04 -12.67
CA SER A 17 24.82 9.40 -13.97
C SER A 17 24.16 8.04 -14.15
N ILE A 18 23.46 7.50 -13.12
CA ILE A 18 22.75 6.22 -13.23
C ILE A 18 21.53 6.36 -14.14
N ASP A 19 21.50 5.59 -15.23
CA ASP A 19 20.29 5.44 -16.05
C ASP A 19 19.27 4.53 -15.36
N TRP A 20 18.31 5.14 -14.70
CA TRP A 20 17.26 4.45 -13.94
C TRP A 20 16.31 3.65 -14.82
N ASN A 21 16.04 4.09 -16.05
CA ASN A 21 15.19 3.36 -16.98
C ASN A 21 15.85 2.05 -17.39
N LYS A 22 17.15 2.10 -17.71
CA LYS A 22 17.97 0.93 -18.00
C LYS A 22 18.04 -0.02 -16.79
N ALA A 23 18.23 0.52 -15.58
CA ALA A 23 18.26 -0.26 -14.36
C ALA A 23 16.94 -1.00 -14.11
N CYS A 24 15.80 -0.31 -14.22
CA CYS A 24 14.48 -0.91 -14.07
C CYS A 24 14.20 -1.98 -15.13
N ALA A 25 14.52 -1.71 -16.40
CA ALA A 25 14.33 -2.66 -17.49
C ALA A 25 15.19 -3.92 -17.31
N TYR A 26 16.44 -3.76 -16.88
CA TYR A 26 17.35 -4.88 -16.61
C TYR A 26 16.83 -5.80 -15.49
N VAL A 27 16.44 -5.21 -14.35
CA VAL A 27 15.90 -5.98 -13.21
C VAL A 27 14.58 -6.65 -13.60
N LYS A 28 13.65 -5.94 -14.26
CA LYS A 28 12.39 -6.51 -14.74
C LYS A 28 12.63 -7.69 -15.70
N LYS A 29 13.61 -7.57 -16.61
CA LYS A 29 13.96 -8.67 -17.53
C LYS A 29 14.43 -9.92 -16.78
N LEU A 30 15.25 -9.77 -15.73
CA LEU A 30 15.67 -10.90 -14.90
C LEU A 30 14.49 -11.51 -14.12
N GLN A 31 13.62 -10.69 -13.54
CA GLN A 31 12.43 -11.14 -12.83
C GLN A 31 11.49 -11.94 -13.74
N MET A 32 11.26 -11.48 -14.96
CA MET A 32 10.46 -12.23 -15.95
C MET A 32 11.09 -13.58 -16.32
N ARG A 33 12.43 -13.63 -16.43
CA ARG A 33 13.16 -14.88 -16.69
C ARG A 33 13.08 -15.84 -15.51
N ILE A 34 13.06 -15.34 -14.27
CA ILE A 34 12.86 -16.15 -13.06
C ILE A 34 11.48 -16.80 -13.11
N VAL A 35 10.41 -16.05 -13.38
CA VAL A 35 9.04 -16.60 -13.51
C VAL A 35 8.98 -17.66 -14.58
N LYS A 36 9.52 -17.38 -15.78
CA LYS A 36 9.53 -18.34 -16.88
C LYS A 36 10.26 -19.64 -16.50
N ALA A 37 11.46 -19.53 -15.93
CA ALA A 37 12.24 -20.69 -15.50
C ALA A 37 11.53 -21.50 -14.41
N GLN A 38 10.81 -20.82 -13.51
CA GLN A 38 9.99 -21.47 -12.46
C GLN A 38 8.82 -22.23 -13.04
N GLN A 39 8.08 -21.63 -13.99
CA GLN A 39 6.94 -22.28 -14.68
C GLN A 39 7.37 -23.49 -15.51
N GLU A 40 8.60 -23.45 -16.04
CA GLU A 40 9.21 -24.56 -16.80
C GLU A 40 9.85 -25.64 -15.90
N GLY A 41 9.86 -25.48 -14.57
CA GLY A 41 10.48 -26.43 -13.63
C GLY A 41 12.01 -26.39 -13.60
N HIS A 42 12.63 -25.37 -14.18
CA HIS A 42 14.11 -25.24 -14.27
C HIS A 42 14.69 -24.59 -12.99
N TYR A 43 14.62 -25.26 -11.85
CA TYR A 43 15.01 -24.72 -10.53
C TYR A 43 16.48 -24.28 -10.43
N SER A 44 17.41 -25.00 -11.07
CA SER A 44 18.82 -24.60 -11.12
C SER A 44 19.01 -23.25 -11.84
N LYS A 45 18.26 -23.02 -12.92
CA LYS A 45 18.24 -21.76 -13.66
C LYS A 45 17.63 -20.63 -12.82
N VAL A 46 16.59 -20.92 -12.02
CA VAL A 46 16.01 -19.97 -11.07
C VAL A 46 17.09 -19.50 -10.08
N LYS A 47 17.80 -20.41 -9.41
CA LYS A 47 18.89 -20.10 -8.48
C LYS A 47 19.98 -19.24 -9.12
N MET A 48 20.40 -19.59 -10.36
CA MET A 48 21.39 -18.82 -11.12
C MET A 48 20.89 -17.39 -11.42
N LEU A 49 19.62 -17.23 -11.83
CA LEU A 49 19.04 -15.93 -12.14
C LEU A 49 18.86 -15.07 -10.88
N GLN A 50 18.48 -15.65 -9.76
CA GLN A 50 18.47 -14.96 -8.46
C GLN A 50 19.86 -14.48 -8.06
N TRP A 51 20.88 -15.33 -8.24
CA TRP A 51 22.27 -14.95 -7.97
C TRP A 51 22.70 -13.79 -8.88
N LEU A 52 22.44 -13.87 -10.20
CA LEU A 52 22.77 -12.82 -11.16
C LEU A 52 22.09 -11.49 -10.79
N LEU A 53 20.82 -11.53 -10.38
CA LEU A 53 20.08 -10.35 -9.97
C LEU A 53 20.69 -9.71 -8.72
N THR A 54 20.93 -10.49 -7.67
CA THR A 54 21.45 -9.99 -6.39
C THR A 54 22.91 -9.50 -6.47
N HIS A 55 23.67 -9.90 -7.50
CA HIS A 55 25.03 -9.44 -7.74
C HIS A 55 25.10 -8.26 -8.72
N SER A 56 24.01 -7.95 -9.45
CA SER A 56 24.04 -6.90 -10.47
C SER A 56 24.11 -5.49 -9.86
N PHE A 57 24.89 -4.64 -10.49
CA PHE A 57 24.99 -3.22 -10.11
C PHE A 57 23.61 -2.53 -10.14
N TYR A 58 22.82 -2.75 -11.18
CA TYR A 58 21.52 -2.12 -11.35
C TYR A 58 20.51 -2.51 -10.26
N ALA A 59 20.48 -3.78 -9.85
CA ALA A 59 19.59 -4.20 -8.76
C ALA A 59 20.01 -3.62 -7.41
N LYS A 60 21.34 -3.54 -7.13
CA LYS A 60 21.87 -2.88 -5.94
C LYS A 60 21.53 -1.39 -5.92
N ALA A 61 21.72 -0.69 -7.05
CA ALA A 61 21.37 0.71 -7.19
C ALA A 61 19.86 0.95 -6.94
N LEU A 62 18.98 0.12 -7.53
CA LEU A 62 17.53 0.19 -7.29
C LEU A 62 17.16 -0.12 -5.84
N ALA A 63 17.83 -1.05 -5.18
CA ALA A 63 17.60 -1.35 -3.77
C ALA A 63 17.93 -0.14 -2.89
N VAL A 64 19.09 0.51 -3.11
CA VAL A 64 19.44 1.77 -2.42
C VAL A 64 18.42 2.86 -2.71
N LYS A 65 18.02 3.03 -3.99
CA LYS A 65 17.02 4.02 -4.39
C LYS A 65 15.70 3.80 -3.66
N ARG A 66 15.19 2.55 -3.61
CA ARG A 66 13.92 2.21 -2.97
C ARG A 66 13.91 2.54 -1.47
N VAL A 67 14.98 2.24 -0.74
CA VAL A 67 15.04 2.53 0.71
C VAL A 67 15.28 4.01 1.03
N THR A 68 15.83 4.79 0.09
CA THR A 68 16.06 6.22 0.26
C THR A 68 14.96 7.11 -0.32
N SER A 69 13.96 6.54 -1.00
CA SER A 69 12.81 7.28 -1.55
C SER A 69 11.53 7.09 -0.75
N ASN A 70 11.42 6.08 0.11
CA ASN A 70 10.23 5.79 0.90
C ASN A 70 10.13 6.67 2.17
N ARG A 71 8.98 6.58 2.90
CA ARG A 71 8.76 7.33 4.14
C ARG A 71 9.76 6.99 5.25
N GLY A 72 10.31 5.77 5.23
CA GLY A 72 11.31 5.29 6.20
C GLY A 72 12.72 5.86 6.00
N LYS A 73 12.98 6.65 4.93
CA LYS A 73 14.30 7.22 4.62
C LYS A 73 14.94 8.04 5.74
N ASN A 74 14.13 8.64 6.59
CA ASN A 74 14.57 9.48 7.71
C ASN A 74 14.63 8.72 9.05
N THR A 75 14.43 7.40 9.05
CA THR A 75 14.44 6.57 10.26
C THR A 75 15.68 5.69 10.26
N ALA A 76 16.64 5.97 11.14
CA ALA A 76 17.86 5.18 11.29
C ALA A 76 17.63 3.90 12.10
N GLY A 77 18.48 2.88 11.86
CA GLY A 77 18.58 1.69 12.70
C GLY A 77 19.34 1.95 13.99
N VAL A 78 20.02 0.91 14.49
CA VAL A 78 20.89 0.98 15.71
C VAL A 78 22.18 1.74 15.44
N ASP A 79 22.62 1.78 14.18
CA ASP A 79 23.84 2.46 13.71
C ASP A 79 23.68 3.97 13.54
N HIS A 80 22.47 4.49 13.62
CA HIS A 80 22.12 5.89 13.37
C HIS A 80 22.52 6.40 11.97
N GLU A 81 22.87 5.52 11.03
CA GLU A 81 23.29 5.88 9.65
C GLU A 81 22.05 6.19 8.79
N LEU A 82 22.14 7.30 8.00
CA LEU A 82 21.16 7.68 6.97
C LEU A 82 21.87 8.03 5.68
N TRP A 83 21.28 7.71 4.54
CA TRP A 83 21.84 8.00 3.21
C TRP A 83 21.07 9.16 2.56
N LEU A 84 21.40 10.39 2.96
CA LEU A 84 20.68 11.59 2.53
C LEU A 84 21.29 12.22 1.27
N THR A 85 22.61 12.15 1.09
CA THR A 85 23.32 12.75 -0.04
C THR A 85 23.51 11.78 -1.22
N PRO A 86 23.65 12.27 -2.46
CA PRO A 86 23.95 11.45 -3.63
C PRO A 86 25.19 10.58 -3.45
N GLU A 87 26.26 11.13 -2.86
CA GLU A 87 27.53 10.43 -2.62
C GLU A 87 27.35 9.28 -1.62
N ALA A 88 26.61 9.50 -0.53
CA ALA A 88 26.30 8.47 0.46
C ALA A 88 25.49 7.32 -0.17
N LYS A 89 24.52 7.63 -1.04
CA LYS A 89 23.73 6.63 -1.78
C LYS A 89 24.60 5.83 -2.75
N PHE A 90 25.49 6.49 -3.47
CA PHE A 90 26.39 5.83 -4.41
C PHE A 90 27.38 4.90 -3.69
N LYS A 91 28.01 5.37 -2.60
CA LYS A 91 28.86 4.54 -1.74
C LYS A 91 28.12 3.33 -1.16
N ALA A 92 26.84 3.49 -0.82
CA ALA A 92 26.01 2.41 -0.28
C ALA A 92 25.83 1.23 -1.25
N ILE A 93 25.83 1.46 -2.58
CA ILE A 93 25.76 0.38 -3.58
C ILE A 93 26.89 -0.63 -3.37
N ASN A 94 28.09 -0.16 -3.06
CA ASN A 94 29.28 -1.00 -2.85
C ASN A 94 29.26 -1.74 -1.50
N LYS A 95 28.45 -1.28 -0.53
CA LYS A 95 28.21 -1.99 0.75
C LYS A 95 27.38 -3.26 0.57
N LEU A 96 26.54 -3.35 -0.49
CA LEU A 96 25.67 -4.47 -0.74
C LEU A 96 26.42 -5.67 -1.33
N LYS A 97 27.14 -6.40 -0.48
CA LYS A 97 27.93 -7.59 -0.84
C LYS A 97 27.49 -8.77 0.03
N ARG A 98 27.28 -9.95 -0.58
CA ARG A 98 26.98 -11.18 0.15
C ARG A 98 28.13 -11.64 1.04
N ARG A 99 29.37 -11.65 0.47
CA ARG A 99 30.57 -12.05 1.20
C ARG A 99 30.89 -11.03 2.28
N GLY A 100 31.08 -11.51 3.51
CA GLY A 100 31.36 -10.65 4.66
C GLY A 100 30.13 -9.92 5.23
N TYR A 101 28.92 -10.09 4.65
CA TYR A 101 27.71 -9.47 5.19
C TYR A 101 27.34 -10.03 6.55
N ARG A 102 27.15 -9.12 7.50
CA ARG A 102 26.65 -9.39 8.85
C ARG A 102 25.57 -8.34 9.17
N PRO A 103 24.28 -8.73 9.27
CA PRO A 103 23.23 -7.79 9.66
C PRO A 103 23.47 -7.33 11.10
N GLN A 104 23.06 -6.11 11.38
CA GLN A 104 23.09 -5.59 12.74
C GLN A 104 21.76 -5.91 13.46
N PRO A 105 21.75 -5.92 14.79
CA PRO A 105 20.52 -6.09 15.55
C PRO A 105 19.49 -5.02 15.17
N LEU A 106 18.21 -5.38 15.28
CA LEU A 106 17.11 -4.49 14.94
C LEU A 106 16.85 -3.49 16.08
N LYS A 107 16.53 -2.25 15.76
CA LYS A 107 16.12 -1.25 16.74
C LYS A 107 14.65 -1.44 17.09
N ARG A 108 14.32 -1.80 18.33
CA ARG A 108 12.94 -1.96 18.80
C ARG A 108 12.31 -0.60 19.08
N VAL A 109 11.07 -0.39 18.60
CA VAL A 109 10.24 0.80 18.84
C VAL A 109 8.80 0.34 19.05
N TYR A 110 8.08 0.98 19.95
CA TYR A 110 6.69 0.64 20.24
C TYR A 110 5.72 1.68 19.69
N ILE A 111 4.72 1.21 18.95
CA ILE A 111 3.65 2.07 18.39
C ILE A 111 2.32 1.69 19.06
N PRO A 112 1.54 2.67 19.57
CA PRO A 112 0.26 2.40 20.20
C PRO A 112 -0.76 1.85 19.19
N LYS A 113 -1.40 0.72 19.52
CA LYS A 113 -2.55 0.17 18.79
C LYS A 113 -3.84 0.93 19.17
N LYS A 114 -4.89 0.80 18.36
CA LYS A 114 -6.22 1.40 18.64
C LYS A 114 -6.84 0.95 19.97
N ASN A 115 -6.51 -0.25 20.42
CA ASN A 115 -6.98 -0.84 21.69
C ASN A 115 -6.10 -0.49 22.91
N GLY A 116 -5.16 0.45 22.77
CA GLY A 116 -4.24 0.85 23.85
C GLY A 116 -3.03 -0.07 24.05
N LYS A 117 -3.00 -1.27 23.48
CA LYS A 117 -1.82 -2.15 23.50
C LYS A 117 -0.72 -1.58 22.59
N LEU A 118 0.53 -1.90 22.89
CA LEU A 118 1.67 -1.50 22.06
C LEU A 118 1.94 -2.55 20.97
N ARG A 119 2.33 -2.08 19.77
CA ARG A 119 2.84 -2.91 18.69
C ARG A 119 4.35 -2.74 18.62
N PRO A 120 5.14 -3.78 18.84
CA PRO A 120 6.58 -3.70 18.66
C PRO A 120 6.91 -3.61 17.17
N LEU A 121 7.74 -2.64 16.79
CA LEU A 121 8.36 -2.56 15.47
C LEU A 121 9.85 -2.75 15.60
N SER A 122 10.43 -3.49 14.66
CA SER A 122 11.86 -3.77 14.61
C SER A 122 12.46 -3.12 13.37
N ILE A 123 13.27 -2.09 13.56
CA ILE A 123 13.80 -1.25 12.50
C ILE A 123 15.21 -1.71 12.14
N PRO A 124 15.45 -2.29 10.93
CA PRO A 124 16.78 -2.64 10.45
C PRO A 124 17.59 -1.38 10.10
N THR A 125 18.91 -1.52 10.01
CA THR A 125 19.80 -0.47 9.47
C THR A 125 19.50 -0.17 8.01
N MET A 126 20.00 0.94 7.47
CA MET A 126 19.81 1.26 6.05
C MET A 126 20.45 0.20 5.15
N THR A 127 21.60 -0.33 5.54
CA THR A 127 22.29 -1.42 4.82
C THR A 127 21.44 -2.69 4.81
N ASP A 128 20.89 -3.09 5.95
CA ASP A 128 20.06 -4.30 6.04
C ASP A 128 18.75 -4.16 5.26
N ARG A 129 18.10 -2.98 5.32
CA ARG A 129 16.91 -2.70 4.48
C ARG A 129 17.23 -2.80 2.99
N ALA A 130 18.38 -2.28 2.56
CA ALA A 130 18.78 -2.35 1.16
C ALA A 130 19.13 -3.78 0.73
N MET A 131 19.81 -4.56 1.59
CA MET A 131 20.05 -5.98 1.37
C MET A 131 18.74 -6.77 1.30
N GLN A 132 17.82 -6.57 2.23
CA GLN A 132 16.49 -7.19 2.19
C GLN A 132 15.74 -6.83 0.90
N THR A 133 15.78 -5.55 0.48
CA THR A 133 15.15 -5.11 -0.77
C THR A 133 15.79 -5.77 -1.99
N LEU A 134 17.10 -5.92 -2.01
CA LEU A 134 17.83 -6.57 -3.08
C LEU A 134 17.41 -8.04 -3.25
N TYR A 135 17.35 -8.78 -2.16
CA TYR A 135 16.92 -10.18 -2.18
C TYR A 135 15.41 -10.32 -2.43
N MET A 136 14.61 -9.36 -1.98
CA MET A 136 13.18 -9.30 -2.27
C MET A 136 12.92 -9.18 -3.78
N PHE A 137 13.72 -8.40 -4.53
CA PHE A 137 13.58 -8.35 -6.00
C PHE A 137 13.76 -9.71 -6.67
N ALA A 138 14.57 -10.59 -6.09
CA ALA A 138 14.78 -11.94 -6.59
C ALA A 138 13.74 -12.95 -6.09
N LEU A 139 13.07 -12.67 -4.96
CA LEU A 139 12.09 -13.55 -4.33
C LEU A 139 10.65 -13.25 -4.76
N GLU A 140 10.29 -11.98 -4.94
CA GLU A 140 8.93 -11.54 -5.34
C GLU A 140 8.39 -12.28 -6.60
N PRO A 141 9.20 -12.50 -7.67
CA PRO A 141 8.72 -13.27 -8.84
C PRO A 141 8.24 -14.69 -8.50
N LEU A 142 8.89 -15.33 -7.54
CA LEU A 142 8.51 -16.68 -7.08
C LEU A 142 7.28 -16.60 -6.17
N ALA A 143 7.26 -15.65 -5.24
CA ALA A 143 6.12 -15.43 -4.36
C ALA A 143 4.83 -15.16 -5.16
N GLU A 144 4.89 -14.36 -6.24
CA GLU A 144 3.74 -14.12 -7.11
C GLU A 144 3.35 -15.35 -7.96
N THR A 145 4.29 -16.24 -8.26
CA THR A 145 4.02 -17.47 -9.02
C THR A 145 3.36 -18.53 -8.16
N TYR A 146 3.72 -18.62 -6.88
CA TYR A 146 3.16 -19.59 -5.92
C TYR A 146 1.96 -19.06 -5.14
N GLY A 147 1.79 -17.74 -5.10
CA GLY A 147 0.79 -17.08 -4.27
C GLY A 147 -0.63 -17.53 -4.58
N ASP A 148 -1.41 -17.75 -3.53
CA ASP A 148 -2.82 -18.10 -3.65
C ASP A 148 -3.58 -17.04 -4.46
N PRO A 149 -4.48 -17.46 -5.39
CA PRO A 149 -5.21 -16.54 -6.29
C PRO A 149 -5.97 -15.44 -5.56
N ASN A 150 -6.62 -15.76 -4.43
CA ASN A 150 -7.42 -14.86 -3.63
C ASN A 150 -6.69 -14.30 -2.40
N SER A 151 -5.36 -14.26 -2.45
CA SER A 151 -4.51 -13.54 -1.50
C SER A 151 -4.13 -12.15 -2.06
N TYR A 152 -4.35 -11.09 -1.27
CA TYR A 152 -4.27 -9.70 -1.76
C TYR A 152 -3.29 -8.82 -0.97
N GLY A 153 -3.05 -9.09 0.31
CA GLY A 153 -2.19 -8.28 1.17
C GLY A 153 -0.73 -8.29 0.73
N PHE A 154 -0.07 -7.12 0.72
CA PHE A 154 1.34 -6.93 0.40
C PHE A 154 1.81 -7.41 -0.99
N ARG A 155 0.90 -7.76 -1.88
CA ARG A 155 1.19 -8.21 -3.24
C ARG A 155 1.12 -7.07 -4.24
N ILE A 156 1.97 -7.11 -5.27
CA ILE A 156 2.08 -6.06 -6.27
C ILE A 156 0.80 -5.97 -7.12
N GLY A 157 0.28 -4.75 -7.29
CA GLY A 157 -0.91 -4.49 -8.09
C GLY A 157 -2.24 -4.90 -7.44
N ARG A 158 -2.21 -5.50 -6.23
CA ARG A 158 -3.37 -5.90 -5.44
C ARG A 158 -3.64 -4.91 -4.31
N SER A 159 -4.89 -4.82 -3.87
CA SER A 159 -5.34 -3.86 -2.86
C SER A 159 -6.45 -4.43 -1.98
N THR A 160 -6.79 -3.72 -0.90
CA THR A 160 -7.97 -4.04 -0.07
C THR A 160 -9.27 -4.04 -0.88
N HIS A 161 -9.34 -3.22 -1.94
CA HIS A 161 -10.53 -3.17 -2.80
C HIS A 161 -10.70 -4.44 -3.62
N ASP A 162 -9.60 -5.08 -4.05
CA ASP A 162 -9.64 -6.36 -4.76
C ASP A 162 -10.19 -7.46 -3.85
N ALA A 163 -9.78 -7.52 -2.58
CA ALA A 163 -10.30 -8.46 -1.59
C ALA A 163 -11.81 -8.25 -1.33
N ILE A 164 -12.23 -7.00 -1.18
CA ILE A 164 -13.64 -6.64 -0.96
C ILE A 164 -14.51 -6.98 -2.18
N GLU A 165 -14.02 -6.73 -3.39
CA GLU A 165 -14.77 -7.09 -4.62
C GLU A 165 -14.81 -8.61 -4.82
N GLN A 166 -13.79 -9.35 -4.33
CA GLN A 166 -13.87 -10.81 -4.26
C GLN A 166 -14.98 -11.25 -3.29
N CYS A 167 -15.05 -10.70 -2.08
CA CYS A 167 -16.15 -10.98 -1.17
C CYS A 167 -17.52 -10.67 -1.79
N PHE A 168 -17.62 -9.57 -2.55
CA PHE A 168 -18.85 -9.28 -3.29
C PHE A 168 -19.16 -10.36 -4.32
N THR A 169 -18.17 -10.81 -5.07
CA THR A 169 -18.34 -11.85 -6.10
C THR A 169 -18.82 -13.16 -5.48
N ASP A 170 -18.29 -13.55 -4.33
CA ASP A 170 -18.58 -14.81 -3.66
C ASP A 170 -19.95 -14.81 -2.97
N LEU A 171 -20.40 -13.64 -2.47
CA LEU A 171 -21.56 -13.54 -1.56
C LEU A 171 -22.82 -12.88 -2.17
N ASN A 172 -22.76 -12.29 -3.38
CA ASN A 172 -23.85 -11.46 -3.91
C ASN A 172 -25.06 -12.25 -4.49
N LYS A 173 -24.89 -13.53 -4.81
CA LYS A 173 -25.93 -14.33 -5.46
C LYS A 173 -26.92 -14.90 -4.44
N GLY A 174 -28.17 -15.19 -4.85
CA GLY A 174 -29.17 -15.78 -3.98
C GLY A 174 -28.80 -17.15 -3.41
N LYS A 175 -28.05 -17.97 -4.19
CA LYS A 175 -27.54 -19.30 -3.77
C LYS A 175 -26.10 -19.27 -3.22
N SER A 176 -25.54 -18.07 -2.96
CA SER A 176 -24.19 -17.96 -2.39
C SER A 176 -24.16 -18.45 -0.93
N PRO A 177 -22.96 -18.74 -0.39
CA PRO A 177 -22.82 -19.16 1.00
C PRO A 177 -23.41 -18.12 1.98
N GLU A 178 -23.89 -18.61 3.11
CA GLU A 178 -24.50 -17.80 4.15
C GLU A 178 -23.67 -17.76 5.44
N TRP A 179 -22.72 -18.68 5.59
CA TRP A 179 -21.86 -18.74 6.76
C TRP A 179 -20.43 -18.35 6.43
N ILE A 180 -19.85 -17.54 7.29
CA ILE A 180 -18.52 -16.97 7.11
C ILE A 180 -17.69 -17.25 8.37
N LEU A 181 -16.53 -17.88 8.19
CA LEU A 181 -15.47 -17.97 9.18
C LEU A 181 -14.55 -16.77 9.00
N GLU A 182 -14.51 -15.87 9.98
CA GLU A 182 -13.50 -14.82 10.09
C GLU A 182 -12.29 -15.38 10.85
N GLY A 183 -11.09 -15.34 10.27
CA GLY A 183 -9.87 -15.85 10.87
C GLY A 183 -8.82 -14.76 11.05
N ASP A 184 -8.23 -14.71 12.25
CA ASP A 184 -7.09 -13.85 12.60
C ASP A 184 -5.96 -14.71 13.17
N ILE A 185 -4.72 -14.45 12.75
CA ILE A 185 -3.55 -15.20 13.18
C ILE A 185 -2.91 -14.49 14.37
N LYS A 186 -2.73 -15.21 15.48
CA LYS A 186 -2.13 -14.65 16.70
C LYS A 186 -0.65 -14.31 16.46
N GLY A 187 -0.32 -13.00 16.48
CA GLY A 187 1.07 -12.56 16.35
C GLY A 187 1.80 -13.09 15.12
N CYS A 188 1.14 -13.13 13.96
CA CYS A 188 1.63 -13.81 12.75
C CYS A 188 3.13 -13.56 12.47
N PHE A 189 3.59 -12.31 12.49
CA PHE A 189 5.00 -11.99 12.26
C PHE A 189 5.93 -12.45 13.38
N ASP A 190 5.42 -12.62 14.58
CA ASP A 190 6.23 -12.87 15.79
C ASP A 190 6.48 -14.37 16.01
N HIS A 191 5.69 -15.26 15.38
CA HIS A 191 5.70 -16.71 15.68
C HIS A 191 6.01 -17.61 14.47
N ILE A 192 6.30 -17.07 13.27
CA ILE A 192 6.66 -17.91 12.11
C ILE A 192 7.92 -18.75 12.46
N SER A 193 7.84 -20.07 12.28
CA SER A 193 8.97 -20.99 12.49
C SER A 193 10.17 -20.62 11.61
N HIS A 194 11.33 -20.40 12.21
CA HIS A 194 12.59 -20.21 11.50
C HIS A 194 13.00 -21.46 10.70
N GLU A 195 12.75 -22.63 11.25
CA GLU A 195 13.06 -23.91 10.60
C GLU A 195 12.24 -24.03 9.30
N TRP A 196 10.92 -23.81 9.38
CA TRP A 196 10.05 -23.84 8.22
C TRP A 196 10.50 -22.83 7.14
N LEU A 197 10.87 -21.59 7.55
CA LEU A 197 11.36 -20.58 6.60
C LEU A 197 12.65 -21.02 5.92
N MET A 198 13.58 -21.62 6.65
CA MET A 198 14.87 -22.07 6.10
C MET A 198 14.71 -23.22 5.11
N GLU A 199 13.72 -24.08 5.27
CA GLU A 199 13.45 -25.21 4.40
C GLU A 199 12.62 -24.84 3.15
N ASN A 200 11.66 -23.92 3.32
CA ASN A 200 10.62 -23.68 2.31
C ASN A 200 10.81 -22.40 1.49
N ILE A 201 11.62 -21.42 1.94
CA ILE A 201 11.81 -20.19 1.19
C ILE A 201 12.95 -20.34 0.17
N PRO A 202 12.69 -20.22 -1.14
CA PRO A 202 13.66 -20.44 -2.20
C PRO A 202 14.60 -19.25 -2.39
N MET A 203 15.47 -18.97 -1.40
CA MET A 203 16.48 -17.93 -1.44
C MET A 203 17.81 -18.40 -0.82
N ASP A 204 18.82 -17.52 -0.79
CA ASP A 204 20.09 -17.79 -0.09
C ASP A 204 19.85 -18.01 1.41
N THR A 205 19.92 -19.26 1.83
CA THR A 205 19.62 -19.69 3.21
C THR A 205 20.58 -19.08 4.23
N GLN A 206 21.86 -18.86 3.87
CA GLN A 206 22.83 -18.23 4.78
C GLN A 206 22.46 -16.76 5.07
N VAL A 207 21.96 -16.05 4.06
CA VAL A 207 21.52 -14.65 4.23
C VAL A 207 20.20 -14.61 5.02
N LEU A 208 19.25 -15.51 4.71
CA LEU A 208 18.00 -15.64 5.47
C LEU A 208 18.26 -15.92 6.93
N GLN A 209 19.08 -16.94 7.24
CA GLN A 209 19.43 -17.31 8.62
C GLN A 209 20.02 -16.13 9.41
N LYS A 210 20.91 -15.36 8.77
CA LYS A 210 21.51 -14.17 9.42
C LYS A 210 20.44 -13.14 9.79
N TRP A 211 19.45 -12.89 8.93
CA TRP A 211 18.37 -11.95 9.24
C TRP A 211 17.46 -12.46 10.35
N LEU A 212 17.13 -13.75 10.35
CA LEU A 212 16.29 -14.36 11.37
C LEU A 212 16.96 -14.36 12.75
N LYS A 213 18.28 -14.53 12.79
CA LYS A 213 19.06 -14.62 14.04
C LYS A 213 19.77 -13.33 14.46
N CYS A 214 19.51 -12.18 13.80
CA CYS A 214 20.23 -10.94 14.11
C CYS A 214 19.87 -10.31 15.46
N GLY A 215 18.78 -10.72 16.09
CA GLY A 215 18.30 -10.17 17.36
C GLY A 215 17.78 -8.74 17.26
N PHE A 216 17.37 -8.19 18.39
CA PHE A 216 16.93 -6.80 18.48
C PHE A 216 17.42 -6.12 19.74
N VAL A 217 17.62 -4.81 19.68
CA VAL A 217 18.00 -3.97 20.81
C VAL A 217 16.75 -3.26 21.34
N ASP A 218 16.44 -3.49 22.61
CA ASP A 218 15.40 -2.80 23.36
C ASP A 218 15.99 -2.25 24.66
N MET A 219 15.71 -1.00 24.99
CA MET A 219 16.26 -0.29 26.16
C MET A 219 17.77 -0.47 26.35
N LYS A 220 18.54 -0.48 25.24
CA LYS A 220 20.00 -0.70 25.16
C LYS A 220 20.47 -2.14 25.49
N GLN A 221 19.58 -3.09 25.62
CA GLN A 221 19.90 -4.50 25.79
C GLN A 221 19.63 -5.27 24.50
N LEU A 222 20.48 -6.25 24.20
CA LEU A 222 20.35 -7.14 23.05
C LEU A 222 19.55 -8.37 23.44
N PHE A 223 18.50 -8.66 22.67
CA PHE A 223 17.67 -9.84 22.82
C PHE A 223 17.80 -10.73 21.58
N PRO A 224 17.91 -12.06 21.73
CA PRO A 224 17.89 -12.99 20.63
C PRO A 224 16.52 -13.04 19.96
N THR A 225 16.47 -13.53 18.71
CA THR A 225 15.25 -13.86 17.99
C THR A 225 15.25 -15.37 17.74
N GLU A 226 14.30 -16.09 18.31
CA GLU A 226 14.20 -17.55 18.20
C GLU A 226 13.14 -17.97 17.19
N GLU A 227 12.12 -17.15 17.00
CA GLU A 227 11.03 -17.31 16.04
C GLU A 227 10.61 -15.98 15.42
N GLY A 228 9.80 -16.05 14.39
CA GLY A 228 9.21 -14.89 13.75
C GLY A 228 10.11 -14.16 12.75
N THR A 229 9.49 -13.21 12.08
CA THR A 229 10.15 -12.27 11.16
C THR A 229 9.96 -10.84 11.67
N PRO A 230 10.96 -9.95 11.54
CA PRO A 230 10.88 -8.62 12.15
C PRO A 230 9.74 -7.78 11.56
N GLN A 231 8.81 -7.34 12.41
CA GLN A 231 7.81 -6.34 12.01
C GLN A 231 8.51 -5.01 11.69
N GLY A 232 8.68 -4.70 10.39
CA GLY A 232 9.39 -3.51 9.90
C GLY A 232 10.56 -3.82 8.97
N GLY A 233 10.93 -5.09 8.81
CA GLY A 233 11.82 -5.54 7.74
C GLY A 233 11.17 -5.40 6.36
N THR A 234 11.95 -5.02 5.36
CA THR A 234 11.44 -4.81 3.99
C THR A 234 10.95 -6.11 3.35
N ILE A 235 11.59 -7.24 3.63
CA ILE A 235 11.28 -8.55 3.07
C ILE A 235 10.22 -9.31 3.87
N SER A 236 10.00 -8.96 5.15
CA SER A 236 9.13 -9.71 6.06
C SER A 236 7.69 -9.90 5.56
N PRO A 237 7.04 -8.92 4.89
CA PRO A 237 5.72 -9.14 4.31
C PRO A 237 5.69 -10.22 3.21
N THR A 238 6.75 -10.31 2.40
CA THR A 238 6.87 -11.34 1.35
C THR A 238 7.09 -12.72 1.97
N LEU A 239 7.95 -12.82 3.01
CA LEU A 239 8.16 -14.07 3.75
C LEU A 239 6.86 -14.55 4.40
N MET A 240 6.13 -13.66 5.08
CA MET A 240 4.84 -13.97 5.70
C MET A 240 3.82 -14.45 4.66
N ASN A 241 3.71 -13.78 3.50
CA ASN A 241 2.80 -14.24 2.45
C ASN A 241 3.17 -15.65 1.97
N MET A 242 4.46 -15.91 1.70
CA MET A 242 4.92 -17.24 1.26
C MET A 242 4.68 -18.32 2.33
N THR A 243 4.74 -17.95 3.62
CA THR A 243 4.39 -18.87 4.72
C THR A 243 2.90 -19.24 4.69
N LEU A 244 2.03 -18.29 4.34
CA LEU A 244 0.58 -18.49 4.34
C LEU A 244 0.01 -18.94 2.98
N ASP A 245 0.80 -18.83 1.91
CA ASP A 245 0.39 -19.28 0.57
C ASP A 245 0.34 -20.82 0.52
N GLY A 246 -0.62 -21.31 -0.25
CA GLY A 246 -0.95 -22.73 -0.33
C GLY A 246 -2.15 -23.14 0.53
N LEU A 247 -2.60 -22.30 1.48
CA LEU A 247 -3.77 -22.60 2.31
C LEU A 247 -5.06 -22.72 1.47
N GLU A 248 -5.28 -21.79 0.53
CA GLU A 248 -6.43 -21.85 -0.39
C GLU A 248 -6.40 -23.13 -1.23
N ARG A 249 -5.22 -23.50 -1.70
CA ARG A 249 -5.02 -24.72 -2.49
C ARG A 249 -5.31 -25.97 -1.66
N LEU A 250 -4.74 -26.07 -0.47
CA LEU A 250 -4.94 -27.19 0.46
C LEU A 250 -6.43 -27.37 0.82
N LEU A 251 -7.13 -26.26 1.10
CA LEU A 251 -8.56 -26.30 1.38
C LEU A 251 -9.35 -26.82 0.18
N LYS A 252 -9.04 -26.39 -1.04
CA LYS A 252 -9.70 -26.86 -2.26
C LYS A 252 -9.39 -28.33 -2.59
N GLU A 253 -8.20 -28.81 -2.27
CA GLU A 253 -7.79 -30.20 -2.45
C GLU A 253 -8.49 -31.14 -1.47
N ARG A 254 -8.53 -30.77 -0.18
CA ARG A 254 -9.16 -31.59 0.86
C ARG A 254 -10.69 -31.47 0.87
N LEU A 255 -11.23 -30.32 0.46
CA LEU A 255 -12.67 -30.00 0.47
C LEU A 255 -13.13 -29.57 -0.92
N PRO A 256 -13.22 -30.47 -1.89
CA PRO A 256 -13.62 -30.15 -3.25
C PRO A 256 -15.02 -29.52 -3.26
N THR A 257 -15.18 -28.41 -3.99
CA THR A 257 -16.42 -27.61 -4.04
C THR A 257 -17.66 -28.41 -4.41
N LYS A 258 -17.49 -29.47 -5.20
CA LYS A 258 -18.54 -30.35 -5.66
C LYS A 258 -18.23 -31.78 -5.23
N GLN A 259 -19.11 -32.36 -4.45
CA GLN A 259 -19.03 -33.74 -4.02
C GLN A 259 -20.27 -34.50 -4.50
N TYR A 260 -20.09 -35.77 -4.85
CA TYR A 260 -21.20 -36.65 -5.24
C TYR A 260 -21.42 -37.67 -4.13
N PHE A 261 -22.56 -37.57 -3.45
CA PHE A 261 -22.90 -38.45 -2.35
C PHE A 261 -24.38 -38.88 -2.42
N ASN A 262 -24.67 -40.15 -2.24
CA ASN A 262 -26.04 -40.75 -2.30
C ASN A 262 -26.87 -40.33 -3.53
N GLY A 263 -26.27 -40.35 -4.72
CA GLY A 263 -26.97 -40.01 -5.96
C GLY A 263 -27.24 -38.51 -6.16
N LYS A 264 -26.80 -37.63 -5.23
CA LYS A 264 -26.98 -36.19 -5.32
C LYS A 264 -25.65 -35.46 -5.36
N THR A 265 -25.63 -34.38 -6.10
CA THR A 265 -24.50 -33.42 -6.07
C THR A 265 -24.65 -32.48 -4.91
N HIS A 266 -23.65 -32.44 -4.07
CA HIS A 266 -23.53 -31.55 -2.93
C HIS A 266 -22.49 -30.45 -3.22
N PHE A 267 -22.74 -29.21 -2.76
CA PHE A 267 -21.84 -28.06 -2.93
C PHE A 267 -21.54 -27.47 -1.56
N ASN A 268 -20.30 -27.56 -1.10
CA ASN A 268 -19.87 -27.02 0.19
C ASN A 268 -19.77 -25.47 0.22
N LYS A 269 -19.94 -24.82 -0.94
CA LYS A 269 -19.91 -23.35 -1.11
C LYS A 269 -18.71 -22.67 -0.49
N MET A 270 -17.58 -23.38 -0.41
CA MET A 270 -16.35 -22.86 0.16
C MET A 270 -15.68 -21.88 -0.80
N ASN A 271 -15.38 -20.68 -0.31
CA ASN A 271 -14.48 -19.70 -0.94
C ASN A 271 -13.52 -19.19 0.12
N PHE A 272 -12.33 -18.77 -0.34
CA PHE A 272 -11.27 -18.25 0.53
C PHE A 272 -10.85 -16.88 0.04
N VAL A 273 -10.72 -15.92 0.96
CA VAL A 273 -10.22 -14.57 0.67
C VAL A 273 -9.26 -14.16 1.79
N ARG A 274 -8.03 -13.80 1.45
CA ARG A 274 -6.99 -13.42 2.41
C ARG A 274 -6.40 -12.05 2.10
N TYR A 275 -6.19 -11.27 3.14
CA TYR A 275 -5.43 -10.03 3.08
C TYR A 275 -4.39 -9.99 4.22
N ALA A 276 -3.16 -10.36 3.91
CA ALA A 276 -2.08 -10.57 4.88
C ALA A 276 -2.44 -11.66 5.91
N ASP A 277 -2.53 -11.31 7.18
CA ASP A 277 -2.91 -12.15 8.32
C ASP A 277 -4.43 -12.25 8.54
N ASP A 278 -5.23 -11.34 7.97
CA ASP A 278 -6.70 -11.39 8.03
C ASP A 278 -7.25 -12.24 6.87
N PHE A 279 -8.13 -13.20 7.14
CA PHE A 279 -8.78 -14.00 6.10
C PHE A 279 -10.22 -14.35 6.44
N ILE A 280 -10.98 -14.68 5.41
CA ILE A 280 -12.32 -15.25 5.55
C ILE A 280 -12.44 -16.53 4.75
N VAL A 281 -13.22 -17.49 5.26
CA VAL A 281 -13.64 -18.69 4.55
C VAL A 281 -15.16 -18.75 4.58
N THR A 282 -15.78 -18.96 3.44
CA THR A 282 -17.23 -19.17 3.37
C THR A 282 -17.58 -20.64 3.38
N GLY A 283 -18.78 -21.00 3.82
CA GLY A 283 -19.26 -22.38 3.82
C GLY A 283 -20.78 -22.46 3.77
N GLU A 284 -21.27 -23.65 3.58
CA GLU A 284 -22.70 -23.93 3.51
C GLU A 284 -23.38 -23.95 4.88
N SER A 285 -22.65 -24.34 5.93
CA SER A 285 -23.15 -24.43 7.30
C SER A 285 -22.06 -24.07 8.33
N PRO A 286 -22.43 -23.74 9.57
CA PRO A 286 -21.46 -23.48 10.63
C PRO A 286 -20.73 -24.75 11.09
N GLU A 287 -21.38 -25.93 11.01
CA GLU A 287 -20.79 -27.23 11.32
C GLU A 287 -19.67 -27.53 10.33
N PHE A 288 -19.91 -27.38 9.02
CA PHE A 288 -18.90 -27.55 7.97
C PHE A 288 -17.67 -26.67 8.24
N LEU A 289 -17.87 -25.43 8.60
CA LEU A 289 -16.74 -24.51 8.91
C LEU A 289 -16.00 -24.91 10.17
N ARG A 290 -16.71 -25.43 11.19
CA ARG A 290 -16.11 -25.80 12.49
C ARG A 290 -15.43 -27.16 12.47
N GLU A 291 -16.05 -28.15 11.83
CA GLU A 291 -15.63 -29.55 11.91
C GLU A 291 -14.71 -29.98 10.76
N GLU A 292 -14.86 -29.36 9.59
CA GLU A 292 -14.03 -29.71 8.42
C GLU A 292 -12.99 -28.65 8.09
N VAL A 293 -13.39 -27.36 8.02
CA VAL A 293 -12.47 -26.28 7.58
C VAL A 293 -11.47 -25.88 8.66
N LEU A 294 -11.92 -25.63 9.89
CA LEU A 294 -11.05 -25.18 10.98
C LEU A 294 -9.92 -26.17 11.34
N PRO A 295 -10.13 -27.48 11.38
CA PRO A 295 -9.04 -28.42 11.64
C PRO A 295 -7.93 -28.37 10.59
N ILE A 296 -8.28 -28.26 9.31
CA ILE A 296 -7.30 -28.16 8.21
C ILE A 296 -6.48 -26.87 8.36
N ILE A 297 -7.13 -25.74 8.68
CA ILE A 297 -6.44 -24.48 8.90
C ILE A 297 -5.50 -24.57 10.10
N ARG A 298 -5.93 -25.19 11.20
CA ARG A 298 -5.09 -25.35 12.40
C ARG A 298 -3.87 -26.23 12.13
N GLU A 299 -4.04 -27.33 11.40
CA GLU A 299 -2.94 -28.20 10.96
C GLU A 299 -1.93 -27.43 10.11
N PHE A 300 -2.41 -26.73 9.08
CA PHE A 300 -1.58 -25.89 8.21
C PHE A 300 -0.80 -24.82 8.97
N MET A 301 -1.44 -24.17 9.94
CA MET A 301 -0.81 -23.14 10.76
C MET A 301 0.23 -23.74 11.73
N ALA A 302 -0.08 -24.89 12.35
CA ALA A 302 0.81 -25.53 13.31
C ALA A 302 2.15 -25.95 12.69
N GLU A 303 2.14 -26.48 11.45
CA GLU A 303 3.37 -26.81 10.71
C GLU A 303 4.31 -25.60 10.53
N ARG A 304 3.76 -24.38 10.56
CA ARG A 304 4.47 -23.13 10.34
C ARG A 304 4.78 -22.37 11.63
N GLY A 305 4.50 -22.99 12.79
CA GLY A 305 4.65 -22.38 14.11
C GLY A 305 3.57 -21.34 14.43
N LEU A 306 2.47 -21.30 13.65
CA LEU A 306 1.41 -20.31 13.78
C LEU A 306 0.19 -20.88 14.51
N GLN A 307 -0.60 -19.99 15.11
CA GLN A 307 -1.84 -20.31 15.79
C GLN A 307 -2.94 -19.29 15.44
N LEU A 308 -4.18 -19.76 15.36
CA LEU A 308 -5.34 -18.87 15.26
C LEU A 308 -5.59 -18.13 16.57
N SER A 309 -6.10 -16.93 16.47
CA SER A 309 -6.60 -16.17 17.64
C SER A 309 -8.01 -16.65 17.97
N GLU A 310 -8.19 -17.45 19.01
CA GLU A 310 -9.49 -17.97 19.44
C GLU A 310 -10.52 -16.85 19.69
N GLU A 311 -10.07 -15.71 20.26
CA GLU A 311 -10.94 -14.55 20.55
C GLU A 311 -11.49 -13.86 19.29
N LYS A 312 -10.80 -14.02 18.16
CA LYS A 312 -11.11 -13.30 16.90
C LYS A 312 -11.51 -14.23 15.75
N THR A 313 -11.42 -15.53 15.98
CA THR A 313 -11.87 -16.53 15.01
C THR A 313 -13.34 -16.82 15.29
N VAL A 314 -14.22 -16.27 14.45
CA VAL A 314 -15.67 -16.29 14.67
C VAL A 314 -16.38 -16.81 13.42
N ILE A 315 -17.44 -17.58 13.62
CA ILE A 315 -18.35 -18.00 12.55
C ILE A 315 -19.60 -17.14 12.63
N THR A 316 -19.89 -16.40 11.55
CA THR A 316 -20.96 -15.39 11.49
C THR A 316 -21.91 -15.71 10.34
N HIS A 317 -23.22 -15.53 10.54
CA HIS A 317 -24.19 -15.59 9.44
C HIS A 317 -24.20 -14.27 8.66
N ILE A 318 -24.35 -14.33 7.33
CA ILE A 318 -24.26 -13.16 6.45
C ILE A 318 -25.35 -12.12 6.72
N GLU A 319 -26.48 -12.50 7.30
CA GLU A 319 -27.54 -11.56 7.68
C GLU A 319 -27.21 -10.79 8.96
N ASP A 320 -26.37 -11.32 9.83
CA ASP A 320 -25.82 -10.58 10.98
C ASP A 320 -24.73 -9.61 10.50
N GLY A 321 -23.99 -10.02 9.46
CA GLY A 321 -22.92 -9.26 8.82
C GLY A 321 -21.63 -9.25 9.62
N PHE A 322 -20.51 -9.04 8.92
CA PHE A 322 -19.16 -9.02 9.48
C PHE A 322 -18.35 -7.83 8.97
N ASP A 323 -17.30 -7.49 9.70
CA ASP A 323 -16.41 -6.38 9.36
C ASP A 323 -15.08 -6.90 8.79
N PHE A 324 -14.82 -6.66 7.51
CA PHE A 324 -13.57 -7.03 6.86
C PHE A 324 -12.90 -5.82 6.21
N LEU A 325 -11.61 -5.60 6.49
CA LEU A 325 -10.80 -4.50 5.94
C LEU A 325 -11.44 -3.11 6.04
N GLY A 326 -12.16 -2.86 7.15
CA GLY A 326 -12.81 -1.59 7.44
C GLY A 326 -14.12 -1.35 6.68
N LYS A 327 -14.69 -2.41 6.12
CA LYS A 327 -16.04 -2.45 5.52
C LYS A 327 -16.91 -3.46 6.26
N ASN A 328 -18.19 -3.16 6.36
CA ASN A 328 -19.22 -4.08 6.84
C ASN A 328 -19.87 -4.75 5.63
N ILE A 329 -19.87 -6.06 5.62
CA ILE A 329 -20.42 -6.92 4.57
C ILE A 329 -21.64 -7.63 5.15
N ARG A 330 -22.83 -7.39 4.59
CA ARG A 330 -24.08 -7.91 5.14
C ARG A 330 -25.15 -8.09 4.06
N LYS A 331 -25.94 -9.15 4.15
CA LYS A 331 -27.19 -9.30 3.38
C LYS A 331 -28.37 -8.68 4.13
N TYR A 332 -29.20 -7.96 3.40
CA TYR A 332 -30.46 -7.38 3.86
C TYR A 332 -31.56 -7.88 2.93
N ASN A 333 -32.45 -8.70 3.41
CA ASN A 333 -33.54 -9.30 2.61
C ASN A 333 -33.01 -9.92 1.29
N GLY A 334 -31.95 -10.74 1.40
CA GLY A 334 -31.31 -11.41 0.26
C GLY A 334 -30.37 -10.54 -0.59
N LYS A 335 -30.32 -9.21 -0.38
CA LYS A 335 -29.46 -8.30 -1.13
C LYS A 335 -28.17 -7.98 -0.36
N LEU A 336 -27.01 -8.30 -0.93
CA LEU A 336 -25.72 -7.98 -0.33
C LEU A 336 -25.42 -6.49 -0.44
N LEU A 337 -25.10 -5.86 0.68
CA LEU A 337 -24.61 -4.49 0.76
C LEU A 337 -23.26 -4.47 1.48
N ILE A 338 -22.29 -3.82 0.85
CA ILE A 338 -20.98 -3.54 1.46
C ILE A 338 -20.92 -2.05 1.76
N LYS A 339 -20.78 -1.70 3.03
CA LYS A 339 -20.78 -0.31 3.53
C LYS A 339 -19.49 -0.03 4.31
N PRO A 340 -19.10 1.25 4.51
CA PRO A 340 -18.06 1.58 5.49
C PRO A 340 -18.42 1.04 6.88
N SER A 341 -17.50 0.38 7.58
CA SER A 341 -17.75 -0.14 8.92
C SER A 341 -17.98 0.99 9.92
N LYS A 342 -18.78 0.74 10.96
CA LYS A 342 -19.01 1.70 12.05
C LYS A 342 -17.70 2.16 12.70
N GLN A 343 -16.76 1.25 12.86
CA GLN A 343 -15.43 1.53 13.41
C GLN A 343 -14.61 2.44 12.48
N SER A 344 -14.67 2.24 11.16
CA SER A 344 -13.98 3.07 10.17
C SER A 344 -14.49 4.52 10.22
N VAL A 345 -15.80 4.71 10.22
CA VAL A 345 -16.44 6.03 10.35
C VAL A 345 -16.06 6.71 11.67
N SER A 346 -16.18 5.99 12.79
CA SER A 346 -15.83 6.51 14.12
C SER A 346 -14.36 6.94 14.22
N SER A 347 -13.44 6.16 13.62
CA SER A 347 -12.01 6.46 13.59
C SER A 347 -11.70 7.74 12.81
N LEU A 348 -12.35 7.96 11.67
CA LEU A 348 -12.23 9.22 10.93
C LEU A 348 -12.71 10.41 11.77
N LEU A 349 -13.91 10.31 12.32
CA LEU A 349 -14.48 11.39 13.12
C LEU A 349 -13.66 11.69 14.39
N LYS A 350 -13.07 10.67 15.02
CA LYS A 350 -12.13 10.85 16.13
C LYS A 350 -10.92 11.66 15.68
N LYS A 351 -10.29 11.29 14.58
CA LYS A 351 -9.12 12.00 14.02
C LYS A 351 -9.45 13.45 13.65
N VAL A 352 -10.61 13.70 13.03
CA VAL A 352 -11.08 15.06 12.73
C VAL A 352 -11.25 15.87 14.02
N ARG A 353 -11.88 15.32 15.05
CA ARG A 353 -12.07 15.99 16.34
C ARG A 353 -10.74 16.30 17.02
N GLU A 354 -9.76 15.41 16.95
CA GLU A 354 -8.41 15.63 17.48
C GLU A 354 -7.71 16.79 16.78
N ILE A 355 -7.75 16.84 15.43
CA ILE A 355 -7.20 17.95 14.66
C ILE A 355 -7.87 19.27 15.05
N VAL A 356 -9.20 19.30 15.12
CA VAL A 356 -9.92 20.53 15.47
C VAL A 356 -9.65 20.96 16.92
N LYS A 357 -9.53 20.02 17.86
CA LYS A 357 -9.20 20.32 19.27
C LYS A 357 -7.78 20.84 19.44
N SER A 358 -6.80 20.30 18.73
CA SER A 358 -5.40 20.77 18.80
C SER A 358 -5.18 22.12 18.12
N ASN A 359 -6.09 22.52 17.22
CA ASN A 359 -6.01 23.76 16.43
C ASN A 359 -7.01 24.83 16.87
N LYS A 360 -7.19 25.05 18.18
CA LYS A 360 -8.18 26.00 18.73
C LYS A 360 -7.95 27.45 18.26
N SER A 361 -6.70 27.87 18.10
CA SER A 361 -6.28 29.23 17.71
C SER A 361 -5.80 29.33 16.25
N ALA A 362 -5.72 28.21 15.52
CA ALA A 362 -5.22 28.19 14.15
C ALA A 362 -6.07 29.05 13.20
N LYS A 363 -5.45 29.57 12.13
CA LYS A 363 -6.19 30.22 11.03
C LYS A 363 -7.06 29.19 10.31
N GLN A 364 -8.13 29.66 9.69
CA GLN A 364 -9.10 28.79 9.01
C GLN A 364 -8.45 28.01 7.85
N ASP A 365 -7.65 28.65 7.02
CA ASP A 365 -6.92 28.02 5.92
C ASP A 365 -5.98 26.91 6.42
N SER A 366 -5.26 27.15 7.50
CA SER A 366 -4.37 26.17 8.12
C SER A 366 -5.12 24.95 8.64
N LEU A 367 -6.31 25.13 9.21
CA LEU A 367 -7.17 24.03 9.65
C LEU A 367 -7.69 23.21 8.46
N ILE A 368 -8.15 23.89 7.39
CA ILE A 368 -8.63 23.22 6.16
C ILE A 368 -7.50 22.39 5.52
N ARG A 369 -6.26 22.93 5.46
CA ARG A 369 -5.08 22.22 4.94
C ARG A 369 -4.78 20.92 5.68
N GLN A 370 -5.08 20.86 6.98
CA GLN A 370 -4.89 19.65 7.78
C GLN A 370 -6.07 18.66 7.63
N LEU A 371 -7.30 19.15 7.45
CA LEU A 371 -8.50 18.33 7.35
C LEU A 371 -8.67 17.68 5.97
N ASN A 372 -8.50 18.44 4.88
CA ASN A 372 -8.72 17.95 3.52
C ASN A 372 -7.96 16.67 3.17
N PRO A 373 -6.66 16.51 3.49
CA PRO A 373 -5.96 15.25 3.21
C PRO A 373 -6.54 14.05 3.96
N VAL A 374 -7.04 14.26 5.18
CA VAL A 374 -7.62 13.20 6.02
C VAL A 374 -8.98 12.77 5.48
N ILE A 375 -9.84 13.75 5.12
CA ILE A 375 -11.16 13.51 4.53
C ILE A 375 -10.99 12.81 3.18
N ARG A 376 -10.20 13.38 2.28
CA ARG A 376 -9.93 12.84 0.93
C ARG A 376 -9.38 11.42 0.98
N GLY A 377 -8.41 11.15 1.85
CA GLY A 377 -7.82 9.82 2.00
C GLY A 377 -8.85 8.77 2.40
N TRP A 378 -9.72 9.09 3.36
CA TRP A 378 -10.76 8.18 3.81
C TRP A 378 -11.86 8.01 2.74
N VAL A 379 -12.34 9.09 2.16
CA VAL A 379 -13.40 9.07 1.13
C VAL A 379 -12.96 8.29 -0.11
N ASN A 380 -11.72 8.49 -0.59
CA ASN A 380 -11.16 7.73 -1.71
C ASN A 380 -11.08 6.23 -1.42
N ASN A 381 -10.87 5.83 -0.18
CA ASN A 381 -10.90 4.42 0.22
C ASN A 381 -12.33 3.87 0.27
N GLN A 382 -13.33 4.70 0.55
CA GLN A 382 -14.71 4.26 0.72
C GLN A 382 -15.59 4.45 -0.54
N ARG A 383 -15.11 5.14 -1.57
CA ARG A 383 -15.89 5.44 -2.79
C ARG A 383 -16.27 4.23 -3.66
N PHE A 384 -15.71 3.06 -3.36
CA PHE A 384 -15.94 1.82 -4.11
C PHE A 384 -17.02 0.92 -3.49
N VAL A 385 -17.66 1.36 -2.43
CA VAL A 385 -18.73 0.63 -1.74
C VAL A 385 -19.96 1.53 -1.54
N VAL A 386 -21.04 0.98 -0.97
CA VAL A 386 -22.28 1.75 -0.71
C VAL A 386 -22.05 2.73 0.43
N SER A 387 -21.55 3.93 0.12
CA SER A 387 -21.03 4.91 1.09
C SER A 387 -21.81 6.23 1.15
N ALA A 388 -22.84 6.46 0.32
CA ALA A 388 -23.56 7.74 0.25
C ALA A 388 -24.08 8.21 1.62
N GLU A 389 -24.76 7.32 2.35
CA GLU A 389 -25.27 7.61 3.70
C GLU A 389 -24.14 7.95 4.69
N ALA A 390 -23.04 7.19 4.63
CA ALA A 390 -21.87 7.43 5.46
C ALA A 390 -21.20 8.78 5.14
N PHE A 391 -21.14 9.16 3.87
CA PHE A 391 -20.59 10.46 3.43
C PHE A 391 -21.42 11.61 3.97
N SER A 392 -22.75 11.56 3.82
CA SER A 392 -23.66 12.58 4.36
C SER A 392 -23.54 12.71 5.88
N LYS A 393 -23.48 11.59 6.60
CA LYS A 393 -23.28 11.57 8.05
C LYS A 393 -21.95 12.20 8.47
N ILE A 394 -20.89 11.94 7.73
CA ILE A 394 -19.55 12.49 8.01
C ILE A 394 -19.55 14.00 7.79
N ASP A 395 -20.06 14.49 6.66
CA ASP A 395 -20.13 15.93 6.38
C ASP A 395 -20.92 16.68 7.46
N TYR A 396 -22.05 16.13 7.90
CA TYR A 396 -22.82 16.69 9.00
C TYR A 396 -22.04 16.73 10.32
N GLN A 397 -21.34 15.66 10.67
CA GLN A 397 -20.55 15.61 11.91
C GLN A 397 -19.33 16.55 11.86
N ILE A 398 -18.69 16.68 10.72
CA ILE A 398 -17.58 17.62 10.51
C ILE A 398 -18.10 19.06 10.61
N TYR A 399 -19.23 19.36 9.96
CA TYR A 399 -19.89 20.66 10.08
C TYR A 399 -20.13 21.04 11.55
N ASN A 400 -20.74 20.13 12.32
CA ASN A 400 -21.01 20.37 13.75
C ASN A 400 -19.72 20.63 14.55
N CYS A 401 -18.66 19.90 14.26
CA CYS A 401 -17.38 20.05 14.91
C CYS A 401 -16.76 21.43 14.62
N LEU A 402 -16.80 21.88 13.37
CA LEU A 402 -16.29 23.18 12.93
C LEU A 402 -17.16 24.34 13.42
N TRP A 403 -18.48 24.13 13.48
CA TRP A 403 -19.40 25.12 14.06
C TRP A 403 -19.07 25.38 15.54
N GLN A 404 -18.86 24.33 16.32
CA GLN A 404 -18.45 24.47 17.73
C GLN A 404 -17.07 25.15 17.86
N TRP A 405 -16.13 24.84 16.97
CA TRP A 405 -14.82 25.50 16.92
C TRP A 405 -14.97 27.00 16.64
N ALA A 406 -15.75 27.40 15.65
CA ALA A 406 -16.00 28.81 15.30
C ALA A 406 -16.74 29.56 16.43
N LYS A 407 -17.75 28.94 17.05
CA LYS A 407 -18.51 29.50 18.17
C LYS A 407 -17.64 29.78 19.40
N ARG A 408 -16.73 28.85 19.73
CA ARG A 408 -15.79 29.03 20.86
C ARG A 408 -14.84 30.22 20.67
N ARG A 409 -14.46 30.49 19.44
CA ARG A 409 -13.55 31.63 19.10
C ARG A 409 -14.25 32.99 19.23
N HIS A 410 -15.55 33.05 19.05
CA HIS A 410 -16.34 34.27 18.97
C HIS A 410 -17.54 34.25 19.90
N LYS A 411 -17.28 34.08 21.20
CA LYS A 411 -18.30 33.94 22.25
C LYS A 411 -19.30 35.12 22.29
N LYS A 412 -18.85 36.32 21.95
CA LYS A 412 -19.66 37.57 21.98
C LYS A 412 -20.32 37.91 20.63
N LYS A 413 -20.15 37.07 19.57
CA LYS A 413 -20.71 37.36 18.25
C LYS A 413 -21.95 36.50 17.97
N SER A 414 -22.89 37.08 17.17
CA SER A 414 -24.10 36.39 16.76
C SER A 414 -23.81 35.19 15.85
N ARG A 415 -24.74 34.23 15.80
CA ARG A 415 -24.65 33.07 14.89
C ARG A 415 -24.54 33.50 13.41
N ARG A 416 -25.29 34.56 13.01
CA ARG A 416 -25.25 35.11 11.64
C ARG A 416 -23.86 35.65 11.31
N TRP A 417 -23.22 36.37 12.24
CA TRP A 417 -21.87 36.87 12.03
C TRP A 417 -20.85 35.75 11.89
N ILE A 418 -20.92 34.70 12.72
CA ILE A 418 -20.05 33.52 12.65
C ILE A 418 -20.21 32.83 11.31
N ALA A 419 -21.47 32.60 10.88
CA ALA A 419 -21.77 32.00 9.59
C ALA A 419 -21.16 32.80 8.44
N LYS A 420 -21.44 34.12 8.37
CA LYS A 420 -20.90 35.00 7.31
C LYS A 420 -19.37 35.02 7.27
N LYS A 421 -18.70 34.85 8.41
CA LYS A 421 -17.25 34.87 8.50
C LYS A 421 -16.59 33.60 8.02
N TYR A 422 -17.18 32.42 8.23
CA TYR A 422 -16.52 31.14 8.07
C TYR A 422 -17.13 30.26 6.98
N TRP A 423 -18.37 30.53 6.55
CA TRP A 423 -19.08 29.79 5.52
C TRP A 423 -19.45 30.72 4.37
N HIS A 424 -19.13 30.27 3.17
CA HIS A 424 -19.31 31.04 1.95
C HIS A 424 -20.07 30.23 0.92
N CYS A 425 -20.71 30.93 -0.05
CA CYS A 425 -21.28 30.30 -1.23
C CYS A 425 -20.15 30.06 -2.25
N ILE A 426 -19.94 28.81 -2.64
CA ILE A 426 -18.91 28.42 -3.61
C ILE A 426 -19.54 27.51 -4.66
N GLY A 427 -19.64 27.99 -5.89
CA GLY A 427 -20.38 27.29 -6.95
C GLY A 427 -21.85 27.12 -6.58
N SER A 428 -22.35 25.90 -6.61
CA SER A 428 -23.73 25.54 -6.25
C SER A 428 -23.93 25.28 -4.74
N GLN A 429 -22.88 25.35 -3.93
CA GLN A 429 -22.95 25.05 -2.49
C GLN A 429 -23.04 26.33 -1.66
N ASN A 430 -24.11 26.46 -0.89
CA ASN A 430 -24.40 27.69 -0.12
C ASN A 430 -23.73 27.78 1.24
N TRP A 431 -23.16 26.70 1.79
CA TRP A 431 -22.62 26.64 3.15
C TRP A 431 -21.27 25.92 3.20
N THR A 432 -20.29 26.43 2.47
CA THR A 432 -18.97 25.81 2.43
C THR A 432 -18.04 26.49 3.44
N PHE A 433 -17.43 25.71 4.34
CA PHE A 433 -16.41 26.20 5.25
C PHE A 433 -15.15 26.51 4.45
N ALA A 434 -14.84 27.81 4.24
CA ALA A 434 -13.78 28.22 3.36
C ALA A 434 -13.10 29.51 3.82
N ALA A 435 -11.80 29.57 3.63
CA ALA A 435 -10.98 30.74 3.89
C ALA A 435 -10.75 31.56 2.60
N GLU A 436 -10.84 32.87 2.70
CA GLU A 436 -10.48 33.75 1.59
C GLU A 436 -8.99 33.65 1.27
N GLU A 437 -8.67 33.38 0.02
CA GLU A 437 -7.31 33.39 -0.51
C GLU A 437 -7.08 34.75 -1.23
N ARG A 438 -6.18 35.57 -0.69
CA ARG A 438 -5.80 36.82 -1.35
C ARG A 438 -4.98 36.48 -2.60
N SER A 439 -5.58 36.61 -3.78
CA SER A 439 -4.87 36.51 -5.04
C SER A 439 -3.76 37.54 -5.11
N LYS A 440 -2.52 37.10 -5.38
CA LYS A 440 -1.39 38.00 -5.71
C LYS A 440 -1.49 38.61 -7.12
N LYS A 441 -2.51 38.25 -7.89
CA LYS A 441 -2.74 38.77 -9.24
C LYS A 441 -3.47 40.11 -9.23
N ARG A 442 -3.16 40.97 -10.20
CA ARG A 442 -3.73 42.30 -10.40
C ARG A 442 -5.26 42.37 -10.55
N ASN A 443 -5.91 41.28 -10.94
CA ASN A 443 -7.37 41.14 -10.99
C ASN A 443 -7.84 40.55 -9.65
N LYS A 444 -8.51 41.35 -8.85
CA LYS A 444 -9.04 41.10 -7.49
C LYS A 444 -10.21 40.08 -7.49
N GLU A 445 -10.13 38.95 -8.14
CA GLU A 445 -11.13 37.89 -7.93
C GLU A 445 -10.86 37.23 -6.57
N LEU A 446 -11.86 37.29 -5.70
CA LEU A 446 -11.88 36.58 -4.43
C LEU A 446 -11.85 35.08 -4.72
N SER A 447 -10.73 34.42 -4.41
CA SER A 447 -10.64 32.98 -4.43
C SER A 447 -10.80 32.42 -3.01
N TYR A 448 -11.38 31.24 -2.88
CA TYR A 448 -11.62 30.57 -1.61
C TYR A 448 -10.89 29.25 -1.55
N PHE A 449 -10.21 29.01 -0.44
CA PHE A 449 -9.69 27.70 -0.09
C PHE A 449 -10.70 26.95 0.77
N ALA A 450 -11.37 25.99 0.18
CA ALA A 450 -12.55 25.31 0.74
C ALA A 450 -12.23 23.99 1.42
N LEU A 451 -13.04 23.64 2.43
CA LEU A 451 -13.12 22.30 2.97
C LEU A 451 -13.78 21.38 1.92
N GLU A 452 -13.21 20.19 1.75
CA GLU A 452 -13.77 19.17 0.86
C GLU A 452 -14.93 18.43 1.54
N TYR A 453 -16.04 18.26 0.82
CA TYR A 453 -17.16 17.45 1.27
C TYR A 453 -16.98 15.99 0.83
N ALA A 454 -17.31 15.06 1.70
CA ALA A 454 -17.31 13.65 1.36
C ALA A 454 -18.33 13.33 0.26
N THR A 455 -19.50 14.00 0.32
CA THR A 455 -20.61 13.86 -0.64
C THR A 455 -20.28 14.32 -2.06
N ASP A 456 -19.26 15.16 -2.25
CA ASP A 456 -18.81 15.58 -3.58
C ASP A 456 -18.08 14.46 -4.33
N THR A 457 -17.71 13.38 -3.63
CA THR A 457 -16.98 12.28 -4.23
C THR A 457 -17.93 11.29 -4.89
N LYS A 458 -17.77 11.12 -6.20
CA LYS A 458 -18.53 10.15 -6.98
C LYS A 458 -18.21 8.72 -6.52
N ILE A 459 -19.26 7.97 -6.19
CA ILE A 459 -19.18 6.53 -5.92
C ILE A 459 -19.04 5.81 -7.26
N ILE A 460 -18.05 4.93 -7.38
CA ILE A 460 -17.75 4.20 -8.61
C ILE A 460 -17.56 2.72 -8.29
N ARG A 461 -17.87 1.86 -9.26
CA ARG A 461 -17.60 0.43 -9.14
C ARG A 461 -16.09 0.17 -9.27
N PHE A 462 -15.56 -0.70 -8.42
CA PHE A 462 -14.17 -1.14 -8.51
C PHE A 462 -14.04 -2.30 -9.52
N LYS A 463 -12.98 -2.27 -10.32
CA LYS A 463 -12.64 -3.38 -11.23
C LYS A 463 -11.56 -4.24 -10.57
N LYS A 464 -11.97 -5.42 -10.09
CA LYS A 464 -11.07 -6.36 -9.41
C LYS A 464 -9.94 -6.82 -10.34
N ILE A 465 -8.77 -7.10 -9.76
CA ILE A 465 -7.66 -7.73 -10.48
C ILE A 465 -8.03 -9.16 -10.87
N VAL A 466 -7.56 -9.62 -12.03
CA VAL A 466 -7.63 -11.03 -12.40
C VAL A 466 -6.77 -11.83 -11.44
N ALA A 467 -7.31 -12.91 -10.89
CA ALA A 467 -6.68 -13.65 -9.77
C ALA A 467 -5.31 -14.22 -10.16
N GLU A 468 -5.16 -14.70 -11.40
CA GLU A 468 -3.97 -15.31 -11.97
C GLU A 468 -2.95 -14.28 -12.50
N ALA A 469 -3.30 -12.99 -12.51
CA ALA A 469 -2.41 -11.96 -13.05
C ALA A 469 -1.12 -11.85 -12.22
N ASN A 470 0.01 -12.09 -12.89
CA ASN A 470 1.35 -11.99 -12.30
C ASN A 470 2.12 -10.83 -12.94
N PRO A 471 2.56 -9.81 -12.17
CA PRO A 471 3.24 -8.62 -12.70
C PRO A 471 4.62 -8.90 -13.30
N PHE A 472 5.16 -10.08 -13.03
CA PHE A 472 6.46 -10.54 -13.55
C PHE A 472 6.34 -11.51 -14.73
N ASP A 473 5.13 -11.83 -15.16
CA ASP A 473 4.89 -12.67 -16.34
C ASP A 473 4.57 -11.77 -17.55
N ALA A 474 5.35 -11.93 -18.62
CA ALA A 474 5.21 -11.13 -19.85
C ALA A 474 3.81 -11.17 -20.47
N ARG A 475 3.08 -12.28 -20.31
CA ARG A 475 1.71 -12.45 -20.83
C ARG A 475 0.74 -11.43 -20.26
N TRP A 476 1.01 -10.91 -19.06
CA TRP A 476 0.14 -9.96 -18.37
C TRP A 476 0.53 -8.48 -18.56
N ASN A 477 1.59 -8.18 -19.31
CA ASN A 477 2.05 -6.80 -19.49
C ASN A 477 0.92 -5.88 -20.02
N GLY A 478 0.24 -6.28 -21.10
CA GLY A 478 -0.87 -5.50 -21.68
C GLY A 478 -2.02 -5.27 -20.69
N TYR A 479 -2.37 -6.31 -19.92
CA TYR A 479 -3.39 -6.21 -18.87
C TYR A 479 -3.03 -5.18 -17.78
N TYR A 480 -1.79 -5.21 -17.28
CA TYR A 480 -1.36 -4.22 -16.28
C TYR A 480 -1.29 -2.81 -16.87
N GLU A 481 -0.90 -2.67 -18.13
CA GLU A 481 -0.87 -1.38 -18.83
C GLU A 481 -2.26 -0.77 -18.95
N GLU A 482 -3.24 -1.56 -19.32
CA GLU A 482 -4.64 -1.11 -19.40
C GLU A 482 -5.18 -0.75 -18.01
N ARG A 483 -4.97 -1.61 -17.03
CA ARG A 483 -5.42 -1.41 -15.65
C ARG A 483 -4.83 -0.15 -15.01
N ASP A 484 -3.55 0.11 -15.21
CA ASP A 484 -2.88 1.32 -14.71
C ASP A 484 -3.40 2.56 -15.42
N GLY A 485 -3.69 2.46 -16.73
CA GLY A 485 -4.33 3.51 -17.51
C GLY A 485 -5.72 3.87 -16.97
N GLU A 486 -6.57 2.88 -16.68
CA GLU A 486 -7.89 3.08 -16.07
C GLU A 486 -7.81 3.72 -14.68
N LYS A 487 -6.91 3.24 -13.82
CA LYS A 487 -6.68 3.83 -12.48
C LYS A 487 -6.25 5.29 -12.59
N MET A 488 -5.35 5.59 -13.52
CA MET A 488 -4.86 6.95 -13.75
C MET A 488 -5.95 7.84 -14.33
N LEU A 489 -6.76 7.36 -15.27
CA LEU A 489 -7.89 8.11 -15.81
C LEU A 489 -8.89 8.52 -14.72
N ASN A 490 -9.21 7.59 -13.81
CA ASN A 490 -10.03 7.89 -12.64
C ASN A 490 -9.39 8.93 -11.71
N SER A 491 -8.08 8.90 -11.53
CA SER A 491 -7.33 9.88 -10.73
C SER A 491 -7.27 11.26 -11.38
N THR A 492 -7.29 11.33 -12.72
CA THR A 492 -7.33 12.59 -13.46
C THR A 492 -8.74 13.15 -13.65
N ASN A 493 -9.76 12.57 -13.01
CA ASN A 493 -11.18 12.91 -13.18
C ASN A 493 -11.63 12.82 -14.66
N GLY A 494 -11.17 11.82 -15.40
CA GLY A 494 -11.51 11.59 -16.80
C GLY A 494 -10.80 12.52 -17.80
N ARG A 495 -9.75 13.25 -17.39
CA ARG A 495 -9.01 14.14 -18.29
C ARG A 495 -8.03 13.35 -19.16
N GLU A 496 -8.46 12.92 -20.32
CA GLU A 496 -7.64 12.14 -21.27
C GLU A 496 -6.33 12.86 -21.67
N LYS A 497 -6.35 14.20 -21.75
CA LYS A 497 -5.15 14.99 -22.02
C LYS A 497 -4.04 14.73 -20.99
N LEU A 498 -4.39 14.61 -19.70
CA LEU A 498 -3.43 14.29 -18.65
C LEU A 498 -2.98 12.84 -18.73
N LEU A 499 -3.87 11.92 -19.08
CA LEU A 499 -3.50 10.52 -19.32
C LEU A 499 -2.48 10.40 -20.47
N LYS A 500 -2.64 11.19 -21.54
CA LYS A 500 -1.66 11.25 -22.64
C LYS A 500 -0.31 11.79 -22.18
N VAL A 501 -0.28 12.85 -21.36
CA VAL A 501 0.95 13.38 -20.76
C VAL A 501 1.65 12.28 -19.94
N TRP A 502 0.93 11.58 -19.07
CA TRP A 502 1.46 10.49 -18.24
C TRP A 502 2.05 9.34 -19.07
N ARG A 503 1.38 8.93 -20.16
CA ARG A 503 1.90 7.90 -21.06
C ARG A 503 3.16 8.35 -21.79
N ASN A 504 3.20 9.59 -22.28
CA ASN A 504 4.36 10.16 -22.97
C ASN A 504 5.59 10.30 -22.08
N GLN A 505 5.41 10.41 -20.75
CA GLN A 505 6.48 10.40 -19.75
C GLN A 505 6.89 8.98 -19.34
N HIS A 506 6.50 7.93 -20.09
CA HIS A 506 6.73 6.54 -19.71
C HIS A 506 6.20 6.22 -18.30
N ARG A 507 5.13 6.91 -17.86
CA ARG A 507 4.48 6.76 -16.55
C ARG A 507 5.35 7.14 -15.34
N CYS A 508 6.49 7.76 -15.58
CA CYS A 508 7.47 8.12 -14.55
C CYS A 508 7.52 9.64 -14.34
N CYS A 509 7.87 10.03 -13.13
CA CYS A 509 8.14 11.42 -12.80
C CYS A 509 9.47 11.87 -13.43
N PRO A 510 9.51 12.95 -14.21
CA PRO A 510 10.74 13.41 -14.84
C PRO A 510 11.80 13.89 -13.84
N VAL A 511 11.41 14.20 -12.59
CA VAL A 511 12.31 14.70 -11.54
C VAL A 511 13.05 13.56 -10.83
N CYS A 512 12.34 12.52 -10.41
CA CYS A 512 12.94 11.43 -9.63
C CYS A 512 13.02 10.09 -10.39
N GLY A 513 12.42 10.00 -11.60
CA GLY A 513 12.38 8.78 -12.39
C GLY A 513 11.49 7.66 -11.82
N GLU A 514 10.79 7.90 -10.70
CA GLU A 514 9.88 6.91 -10.11
C GLU A 514 8.52 6.88 -10.81
N PRO A 515 7.84 5.74 -10.85
CA PRO A 515 6.50 5.63 -11.44
C PRO A 515 5.49 6.54 -10.74
N ILE A 516 4.70 7.26 -11.54
CA ILE A 516 3.53 7.99 -11.06
C ILE A 516 2.33 7.05 -11.15
N THR A 517 1.75 6.74 -10.00
CA THR A 517 0.56 5.90 -9.88
C THR A 517 -0.60 6.69 -9.27
N SER A 518 -1.81 6.10 -9.29
CA SER A 518 -2.96 6.65 -8.54
C SER A 518 -2.66 6.85 -7.05
N ASP A 519 -1.82 5.99 -6.48
CA ASP A 519 -1.52 5.95 -5.05
C ASP A 519 -0.43 6.95 -4.65
N THR A 520 0.58 7.15 -5.50
CA THR A 520 1.62 8.18 -5.27
C THR A 520 1.06 9.59 -5.43
N GLY A 521 -0.04 9.71 -6.18
CA GLY A 521 -0.58 10.99 -6.57
C GLY A 521 0.33 11.75 -7.54
N PHE A 522 -0.18 12.88 -8.05
CA PHE A 522 0.58 13.73 -8.95
C PHE A 522 0.16 15.20 -8.82
N LYS A 523 1.02 16.08 -9.31
CA LYS A 523 0.71 17.47 -9.67
C LYS A 523 1.07 17.72 -11.12
N VAL A 524 0.33 18.61 -11.76
CA VAL A 524 0.62 19.05 -13.14
C VAL A 524 1.54 20.25 -13.05
N HIS A 525 2.72 20.12 -13.63
CA HIS A 525 3.70 21.18 -13.74
C HIS A 525 3.75 21.70 -15.17
N LYS A 526 3.73 23.02 -15.36
CA LYS A 526 3.85 23.65 -16.66
C LYS A 526 5.30 24.07 -16.88
N VAL A 527 5.94 23.46 -17.85
CA VAL A 527 7.35 23.71 -18.17
C VAL A 527 7.45 24.79 -19.25
N PHE A 528 8.30 25.78 -19.00
CA PHE A 528 8.64 26.84 -19.92
C PHE A 528 10.12 26.72 -20.29
N ARG A 529 10.44 26.64 -21.57
CA ARG A 529 11.81 26.75 -22.08
C ARG A 529 11.87 27.77 -23.20
N HIS A 530 12.94 28.56 -23.22
CA HIS A 530 13.15 29.57 -24.25
C HIS A 530 13.09 28.95 -25.65
N GLY A 531 12.30 29.52 -26.57
CA GLY A 531 12.15 29.05 -27.95
C GLY A 531 11.25 27.82 -28.13
N LYS A 532 10.58 27.30 -27.11
CA LYS A 532 9.62 26.18 -27.21
C LYS A 532 8.26 26.54 -26.64
N SER A 533 7.19 26.01 -27.25
CA SER A 533 5.85 26.11 -26.67
C SER A 533 5.80 25.44 -25.30
N PRO A 534 5.09 26.04 -24.33
CA PRO A 534 4.97 25.45 -23.00
C PRO A 534 4.27 24.09 -23.06
N TRP A 535 4.78 23.11 -22.30
CA TRP A 535 4.14 21.81 -22.19
C TRP A 535 3.83 21.43 -20.74
N LEU A 536 3.03 20.39 -20.56
CA LEU A 536 2.63 19.89 -19.25
C LEU A 536 3.46 18.65 -18.89
N GLU A 537 3.91 18.58 -17.64
CA GLU A 537 4.50 17.40 -17.03
C GLU A 537 3.72 17.01 -15.77
N MET A 538 3.59 15.71 -15.54
CA MET A 538 3.09 15.18 -14.29
C MET A 538 4.27 14.82 -13.40
N VAL A 539 4.24 15.31 -12.16
CA VAL A 539 5.32 15.11 -11.17
C VAL A 539 4.72 14.71 -9.83
N HIS A 540 5.46 14.00 -8.99
CA HIS A 540 5.00 13.73 -7.63
C HIS A 540 4.80 15.02 -6.84
N PRO A 541 3.88 15.07 -5.87
CA PRO A 541 3.66 16.27 -5.05
C PRO A 541 4.93 16.78 -4.34
N GLU A 542 5.78 15.87 -3.87
CA GLU A 542 7.06 16.20 -3.23
C GLU A 542 8.07 16.76 -4.26
N CYS A 543 8.17 16.13 -5.43
CA CYS A 543 9.04 16.58 -6.52
C CYS A 543 8.63 17.96 -7.05
N HIS A 544 7.33 18.24 -7.13
CA HIS A 544 6.83 19.55 -7.48
C HIS A 544 7.26 20.65 -6.49
N THR A 545 7.31 20.32 -5.20
CA THR A 545 7.80 21.25 -4.16
C THR A 545 9.29 21.54 -4.32
N VAL A 546 10.09 20.54 -4.73
CA VAL A 546 11.53 20.70 -5.00
C VAL A 546 11.77 21.60 -6.21
N LEU A 547 11.03 21.40 -7.31
CA LEU A 547 11.12 22.24 -8.51
C LEU A 547 10.91 23.72 -8.16
N HIS A 548 9.86 24.04 -7.40
CA HIS A 548 9.59 25.42 -7.01
C HIS A 548 10.55 26.01 -5.96
N LYS A 549 11.24 25.19 -5.18
CA LYS A 549 12.32 25.67 -4.30
C LYS A 549 13.56 26.04 -5.08
N ASN A 550 13.90 25.27 -6.12
CA ASN A 550 15.06 25.55 -6.97
C ASN A 550 14.82 26.75 -7.88
N ASP A 551 13.60 26.96 -8.37
CA ASP A 551 13.23 28.17 -9.13
C ASP A 551 13.32 29.45 -8.26
N ALA A 552 13.12 29.35 -6.96
CA ALA A 552 13.29 30.48 -6.04
C ALA A 552 14.76 30.93 -5.88
N CYS A 553 15.74 30.09 -6.23
CA CYS A 553 17.18 30.44 -6.25
C CYS A 553 17.63 31.09 -7.57
N PHE A 554 16.78 31.11 -8.61
CA PHE A 554 17.10 31.64 -9.95
C PHE A 554 16.12 32.75 -10.40
N VAL A 555 15.48 33.49 -9.51
CA VAL A 555 14.66 34.63 -9.90
C VAL A 555 15.56 35.82 -10.11
N ALA A 556 15.96 36.06 -11.37
CA ALA A 556 16.30 37.41 -11.82
C ALA A 556 15.05 38.31 -11.69
N PRO A 557 15.19 39.58 -11.27
CA PRO A 557 14.04 40.45 -11.04
C PRO A 557 13.32 40.71 -12.37
N GLY A 558 12.13 40.17 -12.54
CA GLY A 558 11.27 40.50 -13.70
C GLY A 558 10.37 39.42 -14.31
N SER A 559 10.23 38.19 -13.78
CA SER A 559 9.34 37.18 -14.38
C SER A 559 8.13 36.84 -13.52
N LEU A 560 6.97 37.07 -14.10
CA LEU A 560 5.62 36.80 -13.60
C LEU A 560 5.36 35.28 -13.45
N THR A 561 5.17 34.81 -12.25
CA THR A 561 4.69 33.45 -11.96
C THR A 561 3.17 33.41 -12.03
N GLY A 562 2.66 32.66 -13.00
CA GLY A 562 1.24 32.32 -13.10
C GLY A 562 0.97 30.92 -12.54
N THR A 563 0.26 30.83 -11.44
CA THR A 563 -0.35 29.59 -10.93
C THR A 563 -1.77 29.44 -11.44
N PHE A 564 -2.10 28.28 -12.01
CA PHE A 564 -3.48 27.85 -12.28
C PHE A 564 -3.90 26.78 -11.27
#